data_84dfc8407461e85af1fa874c275d313b
#
_entry.id   84dfc8407461e85af1fa874c275d313b
#
_cell.length_a   1.000
_cell.length_b   1.000
_cell.length_c   1.000
_cell.angle_alpha   90.00
_cell.angle_beta   90.00
_cell.angle_gamma   90.00
#
_symmetry.space_group_name_H-M   'P 1'
#
loop_
_entity.id
_entity.type
_entity.pdbx_description
1 polymer ?
#
loop_
_entity_poly.entity_id
_entity_poly.type
_entity_poly.pdbx_seq_one_letter_code
_entity_poly.pdbx_strand_id
1 'polypeptide(L)'
;MTETVTTTLSLTGERTAPGIWHENYWFARHEAAYRWIVAELLPLAGRVLEAGCGEGYGAELLRTSGSEPVFGLDYEELTLEHVRRTYPQVQVVRGNLVQTPYADASFELLTSLQTIEHLWEQPRFITECARILQPGGTAVLSTPNRLTFPSGNWYHTRELTMAEFTELVEPTFDITHTLGLHHNKRLQDWEATNGSCVDAQLAAPHDEWPDDLRELVTGTTYRDFEIRPGDLDASLDLILVAVKPTDG
;
A
#
# COMPACT_ATOMS: atom_id res chain seq x y z
N MET A 1 0.04 15.81 -26.51
CA MET A 1 -0.11 14.38 -26.83
C MET A 1 0.56 13.64 -25.69
N THR A 2 -0.23 13.18 -24.73
CA THR A 2 0.25 12.36 -23.62
C THR A 2 0.49 10.96 -24.18
N GLU A 3 1.74 10.56 -24.26
CA GLU A 3 2.09 9.15 -24.54
C GLU A 3 1.46 8.30 -23.43
N THR A 4 0.57 7.42 -23.87
CA THR A 4 0.04 6.37 -22.99
C THR A 4 1.20 5.44 -22.69
N VAL A 5 1.72 5.49 -21.47
CA VAL A 5 2.71 4.52 -21.02
C VAL A 5 2.01 3.16 -20.99
N THR A 6 2.23 2.37 -21.99
CA THR A 6 1.73 1.00 -22.04
C THR A 6 2.58 0.20 -21.05
N THR A 7 2.02 -0.16 -19.90
CA THR A 7 2.74 -1.04 -18.99
C THR A 7 2.91 -2.39 -19.68
N THR A 8 4.12 -2.92 -19.70
CA THR A 8 4.43 -4.24 -20.28
C THR A 8 4.28 -5.37 -19.28
N LEU A 9 3.89 -5.02 -18.02
CA LEU A 9 3.63 -6.01 -16.98
C LEU A 9 2.22 -6.55 -17.11
N SER A 10 2.10 -7.87 -17.05
CA SER A 10 0.80 -8.50 -16.82
C SER A 10 0.33 -8.05 -15.44
N LEU A 11 -0.76 -7.30 -15.36
CA LEU A 11 -1.42 -7.08 -14.09
C LEU A 11 -1.91 -8.44 -13.59
N THR A 12 -1.28 -8.90 -12.54
CA THR A 12 -1.91 -9.88 -11.67
C THR A 12 -2.88 -9.08 -10.81
N GLY A 13 -4.01 -9.62 -10.38
CA GLY A 13 -5.00 -8.89 -9.58
C GLY A 13 -4.50 -8.26 -8.27
N GLU A 14 -3.20 -8.31 -8.04
CA GLU A 14 -2.47 -7.86 -6.86
C GLU A 14 -1.71 -6.55 -7.07
N ARG A 15 -1.66 -6.04 -8.29
CA ARG A 15 -0.91 -4.83 -8.62
C ARG A 15 -1.82 -3.84 -9.32
N THR A 16 -1.77 -2.61 -8.82
CA THR A 16 -2.42 -1.48 -9.48
C THR A 16 -1.38 -0.61 -10.17
N ALA A 17 -1.75 -0.06 -11.32
CA ALA A 17 -0.90 0.86 -12.08
C ALA A 17 -1.70 2.08 -12.50
N PRO A 18 -1.07 3.27 -12.58
CA PRO A 18 -1.75 4.47 -13.02
C PRO A 18 -2.18 4.35 -14.50
N GLY A 19 -3.34 4.92 -14.83
CA GLY A 19 -3.81 5.03 -16.22
C GLY A 19 -4.63 3.86 -16.75
N ILE A 20 -4.89 2.85 -15.96
CA ILE A 20 -5.79 1.74 -16.30
C ILE A 20 -7.17 2.09 -15.77
N TRP A 21 -8.10 2.47 -16.65
CA TRP A 21 -9.38 3.03 -16.25
C TRP A 21 -10.24 2.11 -15.37
N HIS A 22 -10.25 0.80 -15.62
CA HIS A 22 -11.03 -0.16 -14.84
C HIS A 22 -10.37 -0.56 -13.51
N GLU A 23 -9.08 -0.27 -13.34
CA GLU A 23 -8.32 -0.47 -12.10
C GLU A 23 -8.24 0.83 -11.27
N ASN A 24 -8.81 1.93 -11.78
CA ASN A 24 -8.60 3.26 -11.23
C ASN A 24 -9.10 3.42 -9.78
N TYR A 25 -10.17 2.70 -9.39
CA TYR A 25 -10.62 2.69 -7.99
C TYR A 25 -9.54 2.10 -7.06
N TRP A 26 -8.96 0.97 -7.43
CA TRP A 26 -7.92 0.29 -6.64
C TRP A 26 -6.64 1.11 -6.59
N PHE A 27 -6.25 1.69 -7.72
CA PHE A 27 -5.11 2.60 -7.79
C PHE A 27 -5.31 3.81 -6.87
N ALA A 28 -6.45 4.48 -6.95
CA ALA A 28 -6.77 5.66 -6.14
C ALA A 28 -6.82 5.34 -4.64
N ARG A 29 -7.33 4.14 -4.27
CA ARG A 29 -7.32 3.63 -2.89
C ARG A 29 -5.89 3.48 -2.36
N HIS A 30 -4.99 2.89 -3.13
CA HIS A 30 -3.57 2.79 -2.78
C HIS A 30 -2.90 4.18 -2.73
N GLU A 31 -3.14 5.02 -3.73
CA GLU A 31 -2.57 6.37 -3.79
C GLU A 31 -2.95 7.19 -2.54
N ALA A 32 -4.14 7.01 -1.99
CA ALA A 32 -4.59 7.72 -0.79
C ALA A 32 -3.66 7.47 0.40
N ALA A 33 -3.19 6.24 0.61
CA ALA A 33 -2.25 5.91 1.68
C ALA A 33 -0.90 6.60 1.49
N TYR A 34 -0.34 6.60 0.28
CA TYR A 34 0.90 7.32 -0.01
C TYR A 34 0.74 8.84 0.15
N ARG A 35 -0.40 9.41 -0.29
CA ARG A 35 -0.66 10.86 -0.12
C ARG A 35 -0.77 11.25 1.34
N TRP A 36 -1.34 10.38 2.17
CA TRP A 36 -1.37 10.57 3.61
C TRP A 36 0.04 10.54 4.20
N ILE A 37 0.87 9.56 3.85
CA ILE A 37 2.27 9.47 4.29
C ILE A 37 3.03 10.74 3.91
N VAL A 38 2.86 11.22 2.69
CA VAL A 38 3.49 12.47 2.22
C VAL A 38 3.05 13.67 3.05
N ALA A 39 1.77 13.79 3.37
CA ALA A 39 1.23 14.93 4.09
C ALA A 39 1.64 14.94 5.58
N GLU A 40 1.68 13.77 6.22
CA GLU A 40 1.85 13.67 7.67
C GLU A 40 3.30 13.40 8.10
N LEU A 41 4.10 12.73 7.25
CA LEU A 41 5.42 12.25 7.64
C LEU A 41 6.57 12.85 6.84
N LEU A 42 6.31 13.52 5.71
CA LEU A 42 7.37 14.07 4.86
C LEU A 42 7.39 15.63 4.88
N PRO A 43 8.53 16.28 4.57
CA PRO A 43 9.79 15.67 4.19
C PRO A 43 10.55 15.05 5.36
N LEU A 44 11.18 13.91 5.13
CA LEU A 44 12.00 13.22 6.10
C LEU A 44 13.46 13.19 5.63
N ALA A 45 14.37 13.63 6.46
CA ALA A 45 15.80 13.50 6.16
C ALA A 45 16.23 12.06 6.40
N GLY A 46 16.70 11.40 5.34
CA GLY A 46 17.23 10.04 5.44
C GLY A 46 16.75 9.12 4.33
N ARG A 47 17.09 7.84 4.49
CA ARG A 47 16.78 6.80 3.51
C ARG A 47 15.39 6.26 3.75
N VAL A 48 14.64 6.17 2.66
CA VAL A 48 13.29 5.58 2.67
C VAL A 48 13.31 4.27 1.90
N LEU A 49 12.72 3.23 2.48
CA LEU A 49 12.49 1.96 1.81
C LEU A 49 10.99 1.76 1.58
N GLU A 50 10.63 1.44 0.35
CA GLU A 50 9.34 0.83 0.04
C GLU A 50 9.53 -0.68 -0.11
N ALA A 51 9.02 -1.43 0.86
CA ALA A 51 9.15 -2.87 0.97
C ALA A 51 7.91 -3.55 0.35
N GLY A 52 8.10 -4.19 -0.80
CA GLY A 52 7.03 -4.63 -1.70
C GLY A 52 6.64 -3.50 -2.66
N CYS A 53 7.61 -2.92 -3.37
CA CYS A 53 7.39 -1.68 -4.14
C CYS A 53 6.54 -1.86 -5.41
N GLY A 54 6.26 -3.08 -5.83
CA GLY A 54 5.41 -3.36 -6.99
C GLY A 54 5.78 -2.51 -8.21
N GLU A 55 4.80 -1.81 -8.78
CA GLU A 55 4.94 -0.94 -9.97
C GLU A 55 5.85 0.30 -9.74
N GLY A 56 6.21 0.60 -8.48
CA GLY A 56 7.15 1.67 -8.12
C GLY A 56 6.56 3.08 -8.08
N TYR A 57 5.28 3.27 -8.39
CA TYR A 57 4.66 4.61 -8.35
C TYR A 57 4.64 5.20 -6.93
N GLY A 58 4.51 4.35 -5.90
CA GLY A 58 4.57 4.76 -4.50
C GLY A 58 5.96 5.29 -4.13
N ALA A 59 7.01 4.52 -4.43
CA ALA A 59 8.39 4.93 -4.23
C ALA A 59 8.70 6.26 -4.94
N GLU A 60 8.24 6.43 -6.19
CA GLU A 60 8.41 7.68 -6.94
C GLU A 60 7.63 8.83 -6.31
N LEU A 61 6.43 8.59 -5.79
CA LEU A 61 5.65 9.62 -5.09
C LEU A 61 6.36 10.08 -3.81
N LEU A 62 6.88 9.15 -3.01
CA LEU A 62 7.67 9.47 -1.82
C LEU A 62 8.92 10.29 -2.19
N ARG A 63 9.63 9.89 -3.24
CA ARG A 63 10.82 10.58 -3.73
C ARG A 63 10.52 12.01 -4.19
N THR A 64 9.52 12.19 -5.04
CA THR A 64 9.14 13.50 -5.59
C THR A 64 8.54 14.44 -4.54
N SER A 65 8.14 13.88 -3.39
CA SER A 65 7.60 14.62 -2.25
C SER A 65 8.66 15.03 -1.21
N GLY A 66 9.94 14.86 -1.53
CA GLY A 66 11.05 15.39 -0.73
C GLY A 66 11.84 14.36 0.08
N SER A 67 11.68 13.07 -0.20
CA SER A 67 12.51 12.00 0.39
C SER A 67 13.56 11.54 -0.62
N GLU A 68 14.83 11.68 -0.28
CA GLU A 68 15.93 11.13 -1.09
C GLU A 68 17.07 10.68 -0.17
N PRO A 69 17.66 9.48 -0.42
CA PRO A 69 17.31 8.53 -1.46
C PRO A 69 16.13 7.62 -1.08
N VAL A 70 15.33 7.22 -2.09
CA VAL A 70 14.26 6.22 -1.95
C VAL A 70 14.68 4.92 -2.61
N PHE A 71 14.48 3.84 -1.88
CA PHE A 71 14.75 2.47 -2.30
C PHE A 71 13.44 1.72 -2.46
N GLY A 72 13.35 0.86 -3.48
CA GLY A 72 12.28 -0.11 -3.64
C GLY A 72 12.84 -1.53 -3.51
N LEU A 73 12.11 -2.39 -2.82
CA LEU A 73 12.42 -3.82 -2.75
C LEU A 73 11.22 -4.62 -3.24
N ASP A 74 11.46 -5.52 -4.17
CA ASP A 74 10.48 -6.51 -4.61
C ASP A 74 11.22 -7.82 -4.95
N TYR A 75 10.49 -8.93 -5.01
CA TYR A 75 11.11 -10.20 -5.33
C TYR A 75 11.07 -10.51 -6.84
N GLU A 76 10.15 -9.86 -7.59
CA GLU A 76 9.93 -10.14 -8.99
C GLU A 76 10.78 -9.27 -9.92
N GLU A 77 11.67 -9.91 -10.69
CA GLU A 77 12.62 -9.18 -11.56
C GLU A 77 11.94 -8.36 -12.65
N LEU A 78 10.84 -8.86 -13.26
CA LEU A 78 10.12 -8.13 -14.30
C LEU A 78 9.53 -6.82 -13.77
N THR A 79 9.04 -6.84 -12.55
CA THR A 79 8.56 -5.65 -11.84
C THR A 79 9.68 -4.64 -11.65
N LEU A 80 10.83 -5.08 -11.18
CA LEU A 80 12.00 -4.22 -10.97
C LEU A 80 12.57 -3.65 -12.27
N GLU A 81 12.54 -4.42 -13.37
CA GLU A 81 12.89 -3.92 -14.70
C GLU A 81 11.94 -2.81 -15.16
N HIS A 82 10.64 -2.96 -14.86
CA HIS A 82 9.66 -1.91 -15.14
C HIS A 82 9.98 -0.64 -14.33
N VAL A 83 10.22 -0.74 -13.03
CA VAL A 83 10.54 0.41 -12.17
C VAL A 83 11.80 1.11 -12.66
N ARG A 84 12.87 0.39 -12.96
CA ARG A 84 14.13 0.96 -13.51
C ARG A 84 13.91 1.77 -14.79
N ARG A 85 12.96 1.37 -15.63
CA ARG A 85 12.65 2.09 -16.88
C ARG A 85 11.74 3.29 -16.65
N THR A 86 10.74 3.12 -15.80
CA THR A 86 9.68 4.11 -15.59
C THR A 86 10.09 5.18 -14.58
N TYR A 87 10.79 4.76 -13.52
CA TYR A 87 11.21 5.61 -12.40
C TYR A 87 12.72 5.46 -12.12
N PRO A 88 13.59 5.91 -13.04
CA PRO A 88 15.04 5.63 -12.99
C PRO A 88 15.77 6.24 -11.78
N GLN A 89 15.12 7.12 -11.04
CA GLN A 89 15.67 7.70 -9.82
C GLN A 89 15.36 6.89 -8.56
N VAL A 90 14.43 5.93 -8.63
CA VAL A 90 14.16 4.98 -7.54
C VAL A 90 15.20 3.87 -7.59
N GLN A 91 15.89 3.65 -6.48
CA GLN A 91 16.93 2.62 -6.38
C GLN A 91 16.30 1.28 -6.03
N VAL A 92 16.12 0.39 -7.00
CA VAL A 92 15.45 -0.89 -6.77
C VAL A 92 16.41 -2.05 -6.58
N VAL A 93 16.09 -2.90 -5.62
CA VAL A 93 16.85 -4.11 -5.28
C VAL A 93 15.90 -5.31 -5.26
N ARG A 94 16.36 -6.42 -5.85
CA ARG A 94 15.65 -7.70 -5.75
C ARG A 94 15.94 -8.34 -4.41
N GLY A 95 14.88 -8.75 -3.68
CA GLY A 95 15.07 -9.41 -2.39
C GLY A 95 13.81 -10.05 -1.84
N ASN A 96 14.00 -10.83 -0.79
CA ASN A 96 12.92 -11.42 -0.01
C ASN A 96 12.65 -10.51 1.20
N LEU A 97 11.38 -10.14 1.40
CA LEU A 97 10.95 -9.24 2.48
C LEU A 97 11.19 -9.79 3.89
N VAL A 98 11.26 -11.11 4.04
CA VAL A 98 11.52 -11.74 5.34
C VAL A 98 13.03 -11.97 5.60
N GLN A 99 13.88 -11.61 4.64
CA GLN A 99 15.33 -11.65 4.73
C GLN A 99 15.92 -10.73 3.66
N THR A 100 15.92 -9.43 3.93
CA THR A 100 16.34 -8.42 2.97
C THR A 100 17.88 -8.37 2.83
N PRO A 101 18.40 -7.87 1.69
CA PRO A 101 19.84 -7.72 1.50
C PRO A 101 20.44 -6.46 2.16
N TYR A 102 19.70 -5.80 3.03
CA TYR A 102 20.16 -4.58 3.70
C TYR A 102 20.81 -4.87 5.05
N ALA A 103 21.75 -4.02 5.43
CA ALA A 103 22.36 -4.04 6.75
C ALA A 103 21.39 -3.56 7.83
N ASP A 104 21.69 -3.86 9.09
CA ASP A 104 20.94 -3.36 10.23
C ASP A 104 20.95 -1.83 10.24
N ALA A 105 19.86 -1.22 10.72
CA ALA A 105 19.74 0.22 10.90
C ALA A 105 20.08 1.04 9.63
N SER A 106 19.58 0.60 8.47
CA SER A 106 19.85 1.20 7.16
C SER A 106 18.86 2.30 6.76
N PHE A 107 17.67 2.35 7.38
CA PHE A 107 16.56 3.23 6.93
C PHE A 107 15.95 4.01 8.09
N GLU A 108 15.51 5.23 7.81
CA GLU A 108 14.76 6.10 8.71
C GLU A 108 13.24 5.91 8.59
N LEU A 109 12.78 5.59 7.37
CA LEU A 109 11.38 5.29 7.09
C LEU A 109 11.29 4.00 6.26
N LEU A 110 10.38 3.13 6.64
CA LEU A 110 9.96 1.98 5.85
C LEU A 110 8.45 2.09 5.59
N THR A 111 8.06 1.99 4.34
CA THR A 111 6.67 1.82 3.93
C THR A 111 6.46 0.43 3.38
N SER A 112 5.37 -0.22 3.73
CA SER A 112 4.96 -1.50 3.14
C SER A 112 3.44 -1.55 3.11
N LEU A 113 2.90 -1.24 1.94
CA LEU A 113 1.46 -1.07 1.77
C LEU A 113 0.90 -2.22 0.95
N GLN A 114 -0.17 -2.85 1.43
CA GLN A 114 -0.84 -3.98 0.78
C GLN A 114 0.16 -5.08 0.37
N THR A 115 0.93 -5.56 1.34
CA THR A 115 2.03 -6.50 1.10
C THR A 115 2.04 -7.65 2.10
N ILE A 116 1.80 -7.37 3.39
CA ILE A 116 1.94 -8.35 4.46
C ILE A 116 0.96 -9.54 4.31
N GLU A 117 -0.21 -9.30 3.72
CA GLU A 117 -1.22 -10.32 3.42
C GLU A 117 -0.74 -11.41 2.46
N HIS A 118 0.27 -11.10 1.65
CA HIS A 118 0.88 -12.07 0.71
C HIS A 118 1.96 -12.94 1.36
N LEU A 119 2.40 -12.61 2.56
CA LEU A 119 3.54 -13.27 3.21
C LEU A 119 3.09 -14.40 4.12
N TRP A 120 3.73 -15.57 3.97
CA TRP A 120 3.54 -16.71 4.87
C TRP A 120 4.14 -16.49 6.25
N GLU A 121 5.28 -15.80 6.32
CA GLU A 121 6.06 -15.58 7.54
C GLU A 121 5.88 -14.14 8.05
N GLN A 122 4.63 -13.70 8.25
CA GLN A 122 4.32 -12.33 8.69
C GLN A 122 5.12 -11.87 9.93
N PRO A 123 5.27 -12.68 11.01
CA PRO A 123 6.07 -12.26 12.17
C PRO A 123 7.55 -12.03 11.82
N ARG A 124 8.11 -12.84 10.92
CA ARG A 124 9.50 -12.70 10.48
C ARG A 124 9.69 -11.43 9.65
N PHE A 125 8.69 -11.08 8.82
CA PHE A 125 8.68 -9.82 8.09
C PHE A 125 8.73 -8.61 9.04
N ILE A 126 7.91 -8.60 10.10
CA ILE A 126 7.91 -7.52 11.10
C ILE A 126 9.27 -7.42 11.80
N THR A 127 9.86 -8.55 12.19
CA THR A 127 11.22 -8.58 12.78
C THR A 127 12.26 -8.05 11.81
N GLU A 128 12.17 -8.37 10.54
CA GLU A 128 13.08 -7.90 9.50
C GLU A 128 12.95 -6.39 9.25
N CYS A 129 11.72 -5.86 9.22
CA CYS A 129 11.48 -4.42 9.18
C CYS A 129 12.17 -3.69 10.34
N ALA A 130 12.06 -4.22 11.56
CA ALA A 130 12.73 -3.64 12.71
C ALA A 130 14.25 -3.73 12.62
N ARG A 131 14.81 -4.85 12.10
CA ARG A 131 16.25 -5.00 11.94
C ARG A 131 16.85 -3.92 11.05
N ILE A 132 16.20 -3.65 9.90
CA ILE A 132 16.73 -2.70 8.91
C ILE A 132 16.40 -1.23 9.21
N LEU A 133 15.43 -0.95 10.06
CA LEU A 133 15.15 0.40 10.55
C LEU A 133 16.15 0.83 11.61
N GLN A 134 16.52 2.10 11.61
CA GLN A 134 17.30 2.71 12.68
C GLN A 134 16.49 2.76 13.98
N PRO A 135 17.15 2.76 15.16
CA PRO A 135 16.46 3.12 16.41
C PRO A 135 15.74 4.47 16.25
N GLY A 136 14.47 4.55 16.60
CA GLY A 136 13.61 5.71 16.35
C GLY A 136 13.08 5.82 14.91
N GLY A 137 13.47 4.92 14.01
CA GLY A 137 12.95 4.88 12.64
C GLY A 137 11.48 4.44 12.61
N THR A 138 10.76 4.90 11.59
CA THR A 138 9.31 4.72 11.45
C THR A 138 8.98 3.63 10.42
N ALA A 139 8.03 2.76 10.75
CA ALA A 139 7.38 1.85 9.83
C ALA A 139 5.94 2.32 9.57
N VAL A 140 5.52 2.37 8.30
CA VAL A 140 4.12 2.51 7.91
C VAL A 140 3.70 1.24 7.18
N LEU A 141 2.79 0.51 7.78
CA LEU A 141 2.34 -0.78 7.30
C LEU A 141 0.84 -0.71 7.00
N SER A 142 0.40 -1.25 5.88
CA SER A 142 -1.03 -1.41 5.59
C SER A 142 -1.37 -2.79 5.06
N THR A 143 -2.62 -3.18 5.26
CA THR A 143 -3.18 -4.45 4.78
C THR A 143 -4.69 -4.30 4.61
N PRO A 144 -5.35 -5.07 3.72
CA PRO A 144 -6.80 -5.10 3.66
C PRO A 144 -7.39 -5.50 5.02
N ASN A 145 -8.53 -4.92 5.36
CA ASN A 145 -9.25 -5.32 6.56
C ASN A 145 -10.04 -6.61 6.30
N ARG A 146 -9.69 -7.70 6.98
CA ARG A 146 -10.40 -8.98 6.87
C ARG A 146 -11.91 -8.89 7.07
N LEU A 147 -12.39 -7.90 7.84
CA LEU A 147 -13.81 -7.76 8.14
C LEU A 147 -14.63 -7.18 6.97
N THR A 148 -13.98 -6.47 6.06
CA THR A 148 -14.62 -5.78 4.94
C THR A 148 -14.12 -6.23 3.58
N PHE A 149 -12.96 -6.87 3.50
CA PHE A 149 -12.42 -7.34 2.24
C PHE A 149 -13.17 -8.60 1.78
N PRO A 150 -13.54 -8.71 0.48
CA PRO A 150 -14.21 -9.90 -0.04
C PRO A 150 -13.33 -11.14 0.12
N SER A 151 -13.88 -12.21 0.69
CA SER A 151 -13.17 -13.46 0.87
C SER A 151 -12.83 -14.14 -0.46
N GLY A 152 -11.72 -14.90 -0.48
CA GLY A 152 -11.37 -15.74 -1.62
C GLY A 152 -10.32 -15.20 -2.57
N ASN A 153 -9.57 -14.19 -2.16
CA ASN A 153 -8.39 -13.78 -2.92
C ASN A 153 -7.30 -14.87 -2.79
N TRP A 154 -6.95 -15.49 -3.91
CA TRP A 154 -6.00 -16.61 -3.99
C TRP A 154 -4.55 -16.22 -3.66
N TYR A 155 -4.24 -14.93 -3.71
CA TYR A 155 -2.90 -14.42 -3.48
C TYR A 155 -2.68 -14.04 -2.01
N HIS A 156 -3.76 -13.85 -1.24
CA HIS A 156 -3.65 -13.55 0.18
C HIS A 156 -3.43 -14.82 1.00
N THR A 157 -2.31 -14.87 1.69
CA THR A 157 -2.02 -16.00 2.60
C THR A 157 -2.80 -15.87 3.91
N ARG A 158 -2.91 -14.63 4.42
CA ARG A 158 -3.65 -14.31 5.63
C ARG A 158 -3.96 -12.82 5.70
N GLU A 159 -5.22 -12.47 5.70
CA GLU A 159 -5.72 -11.13 6.03
C GLU A 159 -5.89 -10.99 7.55
N LEU A 160 -5.81 -9.77 8.06
CA LEU A 160 -5.81 -9.45 9.48
C LEU A 160 -6.99 -8.55 9.84
N THR A 161 -7.47 -8.67 11.08
CA THR A 161 -8.23 -7.60 11.75
C THR A 161 -7.26 -6.61 12.38
N MET A 162 -7.73 -5.42 12.78
CA MET A 162 -6.86 -4.45 13.47
C MET A 162 -6.27 -5.04 14.76
N ALA A 163 -7.03 -5.82 15.51
CA ALA A 163 -6.54 -6.46 16.74
C ALA A 163 -5.37 -7.42 16.44
N GLU A 164 -5.52 -8.29 15.44
CA GLU A 164 -4.46 -9.23 15.04
C GLU A 164 -3.24 -8.50 14.45
N PHE A 165 -3.47 -7.40 13.71
CA PHE A 165 -2.38 -6.61 13.14
C PHE A 165 -1.58 -5.90 14.24
N THR A 166 -2.27 -5.34 15.23
CA THR A 166 -1.65 -4.74 16.42
C THR A 166 -0.85 -5.79 17.20
N GLU A 167 -1.46 -6.93 17.53
CA GLU A 167 -0.80 -8.04 18.24
C GLU A 167 0.46 -8.54 17.52
N LEU A 168 0.45 -8.50 16.18
CA LEU A 168 1.61 -8.89 15.37
C LEU A 168 2.76 -7.88 15.42
N VAL A 169 2.47 -6.58 15.52
CA VAL A 169 3.44 -5.48 15.40
C VAL A 169 3.98 -5.02 16.76
N GLU A 170 3.11 -4.95 17.78
CA GLU A 170 3.45 -4.39 19.11
C GLU A 170 4.61 -5.08 19.84
N PRO A 171 4.92 -6.39 19.67
CA PRO A 171 6.10 -6.97 20.31
C PRO A 171 7.44 -6.42 19.82
N THR A 172 7.44 -5.73 18.69
CA THR A 172 8.65 -5.27 17.99
C THR A 172 8.72 -3.75 17.87
N PHE A 173 7.57 -3.08 17.84
CA PHE A 173 7.45 -1.65 17.60
C PHE A 173 6.52 -0.96 18.60
N ASP A 174 6.80 0.31 18.88
CA ASP A 174 5.87 1.22 19.57
C ASP A 174 4.86 1.75 18.53
N ILE A 175 3.62 1.30 18.58
CA ILE A 175 2.56 1.75 17.69
C ILE A 175 2.13 3.15 18.08
N THR A 176 2.28 4.11 17.17
CA THR A 176 1.91 5.52 17.40
C THR A 176 0.54 5.88 16.83
N HIS A 177 0.14 5.24 15.72
CA HIS A 177 -1.18 5.45 15.11
C HIS A 177 -1.79 4.14 14.64
N THR A 178 -3.08 3.99 14.91
CA THR A 178 -3.96 2.98 14.33
C THR A 178 -5.03 3.69 13.52
N LEU A 179 -5.02 3.48 12.20
CA LEU A 179 -5.84 4.21 11.25
C LEU A 179 -6.57 3.24 10.33
N GLY A 180 -7.72 3.66 9.85
CA GLY A 180 -8.47 2.99 8.81
C GLY A 180 -8.61 3.88 7.58
N LEU A 181 -8.56 3.27 6.39
CA LEU A 181 -8.91 3.92 5.13
C LEU A 181 -10.40 3.67 4.87
N HIS A 182 -11.14 4.72 4.61
CA HIS A 182 -12.59 4.71 4.43
C HIS A 182 -12.99 5.42 3.16
N HIS A 183 -14.15 5.10 2.63
CA HIS A 183 -14.78 5.91 1.60
C HIS A 183 -15.19 7.28 2.14
N ASN A 184 -15.00 8.32 1.33
CA ASN A 184 -15.60 9.62 1.61
C ASN A 184 -17.12 9.61 1.31
N LYS A 185 -17.77 10.74 1.59
CA LYS A 185 -19.22 10.86 1.39
C LYS A 185 -19.67 10.58 -0.06
N ARG A 186 -18.89 10.93 -1.07
CA ARG A 186 -19.25 10.69 -2.49
C ARG A 186 -19.41 9.20 -2.79
N LEU A 187 -18.44 8.38 -2.37
CA LEU A 187 -18.50 6.94 -2.57
C LEU A 187 -19.57 6.30 -1.69
N GLN A 188 -19.72 6.76 -0.43
CA GLN A 188 -20.79 6.28 0.47
C GLN A 188 -22.20 6.57 -0.08
N ASP A 189 -22.42 7.76 -0.67
CA ASP A 189 -23.71 8.12 -1.27
C ASP A 189 -24.04 7.24 -2.47
N TRP A 190 -23.05 6.90 -3.27
CA TRP A 190 -23.23 5.96 -4.37
C TRP A 190 -23.57 4.56 -3.84
N GLU A 191 -22.85 4.06 -2.85
CA GLU A 191 -23.08 2.76 -2.22
C GLU A 191 -24.43 2.66 -1.52
N ALA A 192 -24.91 3.73 -0.92
CA ALA A 192 -26.24 3.78 -0.31
C ALA A 192 -27.37 3.52 -1.32
N THR A 193 -27.13 3.79 -2.60
CA THR A 193 -28.10 3.59 -3.68
C THR A 193 -27.90 2.27 -4.42
N ASN A 194 -26.64 1.87 -4.63
CA ASN A 194 -26.25 0.81 -5.56
C ASN A 194 -25.68 -0.44 -4.87
N GLY A 195 -25.39 -0.38 -3.55
CA GLY A 195 -24.65 -1.41 -2.84
C GLY A 195 -23.15 -1.21 -2.94
N SER A 196 -22.38 -2.15 -2.39
CA SER A 196 -20.91 -2.08 -2.34
C SER A 196 -20.31 -1.88 -3.74
N CYS A 197 -19.50 -0.84 -3.91
CA CYS A 197 -18.81 -0.59 -5.17
C CYS A 197 -17.73 -1.63 -5.46
N VAL A 198 -17.17 -2.25 -4.42
CA VAL A 198 -16.21 -3.36 -4.55
C VAL A 198 -16.92 -4.59 -5.09
N ASP A 199 -18.06 -4.98 -4.48
CA ASP A 199 -18.83 -6.13 -4.95
C ASP A 199 -19.35 -5.92 -6.38
N ALA A 200 -19.77 -4.70 -6.72
CA ALA A 200 -20.23 -4.35 -8.06
C ALA A 200 -19.11 -4.52 -9.11
N GLN A 201 -17.88 -4.13 -8.79
CA GLN A 201 -16.72 -4.33 -9.66
C GLN A 201 -16.36 -5.81 -9.85
N LEU A 202 -16.55 -6.63 -8.80
CA LEU A 202 -16.23 -8.06 -8.82
C LEU A 202 -17.34 -8.93 -9.43
N ALA A 203 -18.55 -8.40 -9.54
CA ALA A 203 -19.73 -9.14 -10.02
C ALA A 203 -19.69 -9.49 -11.51
N ALA A 204 -18.96 -8.71 -12.33
CA ALA A 204 -18.86 -8.91 -13.76
C ALA A 204 -17.54 -8.38 -14.34
N PRO A 205 -17.11 -8.83 -15.52
CA PRO A 205 -16.00 -8.24 -16.26
C PRO A 205 -16.25 -6.74 -16.54
N HIS A 206 -15.20 -5.96 -16.56
CA HIS A 206 -15.26 -4.49 -16.66
C HIS A 206 -15.93 -3.98 -17.96
N ASP A 207 -15.96 -4.76 -19.02
CA ASP A 207 -16.67 -4.45 -20.27
C ASP A 207 -18.18 -4.63 -20.17
N GLU A 208 -18.66 -5.34 -19.14
CA GLU A 208 -20.07 -5.55 -18.83
C GLU A 208 -20.60 -4.61 -17.72
N TRP A 209 -19.76 -3.76 -17.14
CA TRP A 209 -20.19 -2.85 -16.07
C TRP A 209 -21.20 -1.83 -16.57
N PRO A 210 -22.23 -1.50 -15.75
CA PRO A 210 -23.18 -0.43 -16.06
C PRO A 210 -22.47 0.95 -16.09
N ASP A 211 -23.06 1.90 -16.78
CA ASP A 211 -22.45 3.21 -17.04
C ASP A 211 -22.13 3.97 -15.75
N ASP A 212 -23.01 3.93 -14.75
CA ASP A 212 -22.80 4.59 -13.45
C ASP A 212 -21.64 4.02 -12.66
N LEU A 213 -21.41 2.69 -12.72
CA LEU A 213 -20.22 2.07 -12.13
C LEU A 213 -18.93 2.46 -12.89
N ARG A 214 -18.98 2.50 -14.22
CA ARG A 214 -17.86 2.97 -15.05
C ARG A 214 -17.49 4.41 -14.74
N GLU A 215 -18.49 5.29 -14.64
CA GLU A 215 -18.29 6.69 -14.27
C GLU A 215 -17.72 6.83 -12.87
N LEU A 216 -18.24 6.05 -11.91
CA LEU A 216 -17.72 6.02 -10.55
C LEU A 216 -16.24 5.65 -10.56
N VAL A 217 -15.90 4.48 -11.12
CA VAL A 217 -14.53 3.94 -11.11
C VAL A 217 -13.57 4.89 -11.82
N THR A 218 -13.93 5.36 -13.03
CA THR A 218 -13.07 6.26 -13.81
C THR A 218 -12.86 7.61 -13.14
N GLY A 219 -13.89 8.13 -12.46
CA GLY A 219 -13.84 9.42 -11.77
C GLY A 219 -13.31 9.36 -10.35
N THR A 220 -12.99 8.17 -9.82
CA THR A 220 -12.45 8.02 -8.47
C THR A 220 -11.01 8.52 -8.40
N THR A 221 -10.68 9.24 -7.33
CA THR A 221 -9.37 9.79 -7.04
C THR A 221 -8.98 9.46 -5.60
N TYR A 222 -7.73 9.65 -5.22
CA TYR A 222 -7.29 9.49 -3.84
C TYR A 222 -8.08 10.36 -2.83
N ARG A 223 -8.70 11.45 -3.26
CA ARG A 223 -9.55 12.34 -2.44
C ARG A 223 -10.91 11.75 -2.08
N ASP A 224 -11.27 10.66 -2.74
CA ASP A 224 -12.49 9.92 -2.43
C ASP A 224 -12.32 8.94 -1.27
N PHE A 225 -11.12 8.91 -0.68
CA PHE A 225 -10.78 8.12 0.49
C PHE A 225 -10.32 9.01 1.64
N GLU A 226 -10.69 8.60 2.86
CA GLU A 226 -10.33 9.27 4.11
C GLU A 226 -9.52 8.31 4.99
N ILE A 227 -8.36 8.74 5.46
CA ILE A 227 -7.56 7.99 6.43
C ILE A 227 -7.74 8.67 7.78
N ARG A 228 -8.31 7.92 8.74
CA ARG A 228 -8.67 8.46 10.04
C ARG A 228 -8.64 7.39 11.14
N PRO A 229 -8.48 7.78 12.41
CA PRO A 229 -8.71 6.89 13.55
C PRO A 229 -10.21 6.63 13.76
N GLY A 230 -10.52 5.54 14.44
CA GLY A 230 -11.89 5.14 14.80
C GLY A 230 -12.60 4.39 13.69
N ASP A 231 -13.64 3.65 14.06
CA ASP A 231 -14.45 2.82 13.18
C ASP A 231 -13.62 1.84 12.31
N LEU A 232 -12.56 1.30 12.93
CA LEU A 232 -11.55 0.50 12.24
C LEU A 232 -12.12 -0.80 11.69
N ASP A 233 -13.12 -1.38 12.33
CA ASP A 233 -13.78 -2.61 11.86
C ASP A 233 -14.54 -2.40 10.55
N ALA A 234 -14.99 -1.19 10.27
CA ALA A 234 -15.67 -0.81 9.03
C ALA A 234 -14.74 -0.19 7.97
N SER A 235 -13.44 -0.08 8.27
CA SER A 235 -12.47 0.44 7.29
C SER A 235 -12.21 -0.56 6.17
N LEU A 236 -11.83 -0.05 5.01
CA LEU A 236 -11.43 -0.85 3.84
C LEU A 236 -10.04 -1.44 4.03
N ASP A 237 -9.11 -0.62 4.52
CA ASP A 237 -7.74 -1.00 4.83
C ASP A 237 -7.38 -0.59 6.25
N LEU A 238 -6.48 -1.34 6.84
CA LEU A 238 -5.87 -1.09 8.14
C LEU A 238 -4.49 -0.48 7.93
N ILE A 239 -4.17 0.56 8.69
CA ILE A 239 -2.87 1.23 8.62
C ILE A 239 -2.31 1.37 10.02
N LEU A 240 -1.07 0.92 10.23
CA LEU A 240 -0.29 1.15 11.43
C LEU A 240 0.90 2.04 11.13
N VAL A 241 1.08 3.07 11.96
CA VAL A 241 2.33 3.81 12.05
C VAL A 241 3.00 3.41 13.34
N ALA A 242 4.22 2.92 13.24
CA ALA A 242 4.94 2.35 14.36
C ALA A 242 6.41 2.79 14.36
N VAL A 243 6.99 2.98 15.52
CA VAL A 243 8.36 3.46 15.69
C VAL A 243 9.20 2.35 16.32
N LYS A 244 10.37 2.10 15.77
CA LYS A 244 11.33 1.19 16.39
C LYS A 244 11.83 1.81 17.70
N PRO A 245 11.76 1.10 18.85
CA PRO A 245 12.29 1.59 20.11
C PRO A 245 13.76 2.03 20.00
N THR A 246 14.11 3.09 20.73
CA THR A 246 15.50 3.63 20.75
C THR A 246 16.42 2.85 21.70
N ASP A 247 15.80 2.19 22.70
CA ASP A 247 16.50 1.40 23.70
C ASP A 247 16.17 -0.08 23.49
N GLY A 248 17.11 -0.84 22.94
CA GLY A 248 17.05 -2.28 22.76
C GLY A 248 18.40 -2.92 23.01
#